data_ce2daab0b7612827bdbeb397f665760f
#
_entry.id   ce2daab0b7612827bdbeb397f665760f
#
_cell.length_a   1.000
_cell.length_b   1.000
_cell.length_c   1.000
_cell.angle_alpha   90.00
_cell.angle_beta   90.00
_cell.angle_gamma   90.00
#
_symmetry.space_group_name_H-M   'P 1'
#
loop_
_entity.id
_entity.type
_entity.pdbx_description
1 polymer ?
#
loop_
_entity_poly.entity_id
_entity_poly.type
_entity_poly.pdbx_seq_one_letter_code
_entity_poly.pdbx_strand_id
1 'polypeptide(L)'
;MPSTPRQPTADAVRRVLEAMLPDGRAPQVRPVTEGGEHSTWWVGKAHVLRLATDPAMSARLRRELRLRDLVRPHVPVAVPASVAVGEWAPGLACTLDQRLPGESAEVRDVTAAGEEDLAGLLAGLRAVPVARTGPIGVPKVPPRSLESLRREAAAAAQKLDADGEFEAERLDQLAARAVAQLVPQPDTVLVHHDLKGEHLTVSADGRVRGVLDWADAVVGDAAEDIAGLTIAVGARAAVRSATLAGYGPRSCLRGLWLARCDVLVRLGDRLYGADDSPVGLLRVQAERAWEAILLELVSEG
;
A
#
# COMPACT_ATOMS: atom_id res chain seq x y z
N MET A 1 6.85 -13.77 -28.27
CA MET A 1 7.83 -14.33 -27.33
C MET A 1 7.95 -13.34 -26.19
N PRO A 2 7.69 -13.70 -24.93
CA PRO A 2 8.00 -12.81 -23.82
C PRO A 2 9.50 -12.57 -23.80
N SER A 3 9.92 -11.30 -23.87
CA SER A 3 11.34 -10.95 -23.78
C SER A 3 11.81 -11.24 -22.35
N THR A 4 12.95 -11.94 -22.24
CA THR A 4 13.59 -12.17 -20.93
C THR A 4 13.82 -10.83 -20.23
N PRO A 5 13.44 -10.69 -18.95
CA PRO A 5 13.65 -9.46 -18.19
C PRO A 5 15.11 -9.02 -18.24
N ARG A 6 15.34 -7.76 -18.58
CA ARG A 6 16.69 -7.22 -18.71
C ARG A 6 17.16 -6.68 -17.36
N GLN A 7 18.17 -7.31 -16.78
CA GLN A 7 18.77 -6.85 -15.52
C GLN A 7 19.81 -5.75 -15.80
N PRO A 8 19.64 -4.53 -15.25
CA PRO A 8 20.63 -3.46 -15.42
C PRO A 8 21.88 -3.74 -14.59
N THR A 9 23.05 -3.56 -15.23
CA THR A 9 24.35 -3.64 -14.53
C THR A 9 24.67 -2.30 -13.85
N ALA A 10 25.57 -2.30 -12.86
CA ALA A 10 26.04 -1.08 -12.21
C ALA A 10 26.60 -0.05 -13.21
N ASP A 11 27.26 -0.51 -14.29
CA ASP A 11 27.77 0.38 -15.33
C ASP A 11 26.67 0.97 -16.20
N ALA A 12 25.59 0.22 -16.47
CA ALA A 12 24.41 0.76 -17.13
C ALA A 12 23.74 1.83 -16.27
N VAL A 13 23.61 1.58 -14.95
CA VAL A 13 23.09 2.54 -13.97
C VAL A 13 23.91 3.82 -13.97
N ARG A 14 25.24 3.74 -13.93
CA ARG A 14 26.11 4.94 -13.94
C ARG A 14 25.92 5.76 -15.20
N ARG A 15 25.90 5.13 -16.39
CA ARG A 15 25.67 5.84 -17.67
C ARG A 15 24.31 6.55 -17.71
N VAL A 16 23.26 5.92 -17.17
CA VAL A 16 21.95 6.53 -17.09
C VAL A 16 21.97 7.77 -16.19
N LEU A 17 22.64 7.68 -15.04
CA LEU A 17 22.76 8.80 -14.11
C LEU A 17 23.60 9.95 -14.67
N GLU A 18 24.68 9.67 -15.38
CA GLU A 18 25.49 10.68 -16.10
C GLU A 18 24.65 11.47 -17.12
N ALA A 19 23.71 10.77 -17.79
CA ALA A 19 22.80 11.40 -18.74
C ALA A 19 21.65 12.20 -18.07
N MET A 20 21.24 11.81 -16.85
CA MET A 20 20.12 12.40 -16.12
C MET A 20 20.52 13.56 -15.20
N LEU A 21 21.74 13.56 -14.69
CA LEU A 21 22.23 14.56 -13.74
C LEU A 21 23.11 15.61 -14.43
N PRO A 22 22.75 16.91 -14.32
CA PRO A 22 23.46 17.98 -15.05
C PRO A 22 24.93 18.18 -14.63
N ASP A 23 25.30 17.73 -13.41
CA ASP A 23 26.62 18.01 -12.84
C ASP A 23 27.70 16.95 -13.17
N GLY A 24 27.37 15.91 -13.98
CA GLY A 24 28.31 14.87 -14.42
C GLY A 24 28.99 14.06 -13.30
N ARG A 25 28.63 14.28 -12.03
CA ARG A 25 29.13 13.51 -10.89
C ARG A 25 28.25 12.28 -10.72
N ALA A 26 28.77 11.10 -10.99
CA ALA A 26 28.12 9.84 -10.65
C ALA A 26 28.07 9.70 -9.12
N PRO A 27 26.91 9.89 -8.46
CA PRO A 27 26.79 9.66 -7.04
C PRO A 27 27.01 8.18 -6.73
N GLN A 28 27.33 7.87 -5.48
CA GLN A 28 27.42 6.48 -5.04
C GLN A 28 26.08 5.77 -5.28
N VAL A 29 26.12 4.63 -5.99
CA VAL A 29 24.92 3.81 -6.27
C VAL A 29 24.99 2.50 -5.52
N ARG A 30 23.86 2.05 -4.99
CA ARG A 30 23.71 0.75 -4.32
C ARG A 30 22.38 0.12 -4.77
N PRO A 31 22.36 -1.16 -5.16
CA PRO A 31 21.08 -1.83 -5.44
C PRO A 31 20.24 -1.88 -4.16
N VAL A 32 18.92 -1.78 -4.33
CA VAL A 32 17.96 -2.12 -3.29
C VAL A 32 17.71 -3.62 -3.42
N THR A 33 18.04 -4.36 -2.36
CA THR A 33 17.95 -5.83 -2.33
C THR A 33 16.58 -6.33 -1.90
N GLU A 34 15.75 -5.47 -1.34
CA GLU A 34 14.42 -5.78 -0.83
C GLU A 34 13.36 -5.27 -1.79
N GLY A 35 12.51 -6.17 -2.25
CA GLY A 35 11.21 -5.92 -2.86
C GLY A 35 11.21 -5.19 -4.21
N GLY A 36 10.26 -5.57 -5.04
CA GLY A 36 9.79 -4.80 -6.17
C GLY A 36 10.08 -5.39 -7.54
N GLU A 37 9.11 -5.20 -8.42
CA GLU A 37 9.10 -5.61 -9.83
C GLU A 37 10.10 -4.81 -10.69
N HIS A 38 10.68 -3.72 -10.15
CA HIS A 38 11.65 -2.86 -10.82
C HIS A 38 13.06 -3.13 -10.29
N SER A 39 14.05 -2.92 -11.15
CA SER A 39 15.41 -2.78 -10.64
C SER A 39 15.54 -1.39 -9.99
N THR A 40 15.67 -1.37 -8.67
CA THR A 40 15.71 -0.15 -7.84
C THR A 40 17.11 0.06 -7.27
N TRP A 41 17.58 1.30 -7.29
CA TRP A 41 18.91 1.68 -6.85
C TRP A 41 18.88 2.95 -5.99
N TRP A 42 19.52 2.90 -4.84
CA TRP A 42 19.84 4.11 -4.08
C TRP A 42 20.88 4.94 -4.82
N VAL A 43 20.64 6.24 -4.97
CA VAL A 43 21.51 7.20 -5.64
C VAL A 43 21.89 8.29 -4.64
N GLY A 44 23.08 8.14 -4.05
CA GLY A 44 23.49 8.96 -2.92
C GLY A 44 22.53 8.80 -1.73
N LYS A 45 22.25 9.93 -1.05
CA LYS A 45 21.31 9.96 0.08
C LYS A 45 19.93 10.48 -0.28
N ALA A 46 19.81 11.15 -1.43
CA ALA A 46 18.63 11.97 -1.76
C ALA A 46 17.74 11.40 -2.85
N HIS A 47 18.20 10.40 -3.60
CA HIS A 47 17.44 9.91 -4.75
C HIS A 47 17.34 8.39 -4.80
N VAL A 48 16.35 7.93 -5.58
CA VAL A 48 16.10 6.53 -5.93
C VAL A 48 15.96 6.44 -7.45
N LEU A 49 16.75 5.59 -8.08
CA LEU A 49 16.61 5.28 -9.50
C LEU A 49 15.80 4.00 -9.65
N ARG A 50 14.73 4.05 -10.44
CA ARG A 50 13.89 2.91 -10.80
C ARG A 50 14.06 2.64 -12.30
N LEU A 51 14.33 1.39 -12.67
CA LEU A 51 14.54 0.97 -14.05
C LEU A 51 13.55 -0.14 -14.39
N ALA A 52 12.73 0.06 -15.40
CA ALA A 52 11.85 -0.98 -15.88
C ALA A 52 12.66 -2.11 -16.54
N THR A 53 12.37 -3.36 -16.20
CA THR A 53 13.09 -4.53 -16.70
C THR A 53 12.50 -5.08 -18.00
N ASP A 54 11.28 -4.68 -18.34
CA ASP A 54 10.55 -5.08 -19.54
C ASP A 54 9.56 -3.98 -20.01
N PRO A 55 8.92 -4.13 -21.17
CA PRO A 55 7.95 -3.15 -21.69
C PRO A 55 6.69 -2.99 -20.85
N ALA A 56 6.22 -4.05 -20.17
CA ALA A 56 5.04 -3.98 -19.30
C ALA A 56 5.34 -3.13 -18.07
N MET A 57 6.52 -3.34 -17.45
CA MET A 57 7.03 -2.50 -16.36
C MET A 57 7.23 -1.05 -16.79
N SER A 58 7.71 -0.80 -18.03
CA SER A 58 7.81 0.55 -18.57
C SER A 58 6.46 1.25 -18.67
N ALA A 59 5.45 0.54 -19.17
CA ALA A 59 4.10 1.08 -19.27
C ALA A 59 3.52 1.40 -17.88
N ARG A 60 3.75 0.49 -16.90
CA ARG A 60 3.33 0.66 -15.50
C ARG A 60 4.02 1.86 -14.84
N LEU A 61 5.33 2.00 -14.99
CA LEU A 61 6.11 3.12 -14.47
C LEU A 61 5.64 4.47 -15.07
N ARG A 62 5.41 4.53 -16.40
CA ARG A 62 4.89 5.73 -17.06
C ARG A 62 3.45 6.08 -16.61
N ARG A 63 2.61 5.07 -16.32
CA ARG A 63 1.27 5.27 -15.74
C ARG A 63 1.38 5.85 -14.34
N GLU A 64 2.21 5.26 -13.49
CA GLU A 64 2.45 5.71 -12.12
C GLU A 64 2.92 7.17 -12.07
N LEU A 65 3.83 7.60 -12.94
CA LEU A 65 4.28 8.99 -13.03
C LEU A 65 3.10 9.95 -13.21
N ARG A 66 2.23 9.68 -14.20
CA ARG A 66 1.07 10.53 -14.49
C ARG A 66 0.06 10.52 -13.34
N LEU A 67 -0.10 9.37 -12.67
CA LEU A 67 -0.98 9.24 -11.52
C LEU A 67 -0.44 10.06 -10.33
N ARG A 68 0.84 9.97 -10.02
CA ARG A 68 1.47 10.77 -8.95
C ARG A 68 1.28 12.27 -9.18
N ASP A 69 1.38 12.75 -10.42
CA ASP A 69 1.13 14.14 -10.77
C ASP A 69 -0.35 14.54 -10.59
N LEU A 70 -1.28 13.62 -10.88
CA LEU A 70 -2.71 13.83 -10.62
C LEU A 70 -3.03 13.89 -9.13
N VAL A 71 -2.42 13.03 -8.32
CA VAL A 71 -2.72 12.88 -6.88
C VAL A 71 -2.10 14.00 -6.04
N ARG A 72 -0.89 14.41 -6.36
CA ARG A 72 -0.08 15.35 -5.56
C ARG A 72 -0.81 16.61 -5.10
N PRO A 73 -1.66 17.30 -5.92
CA PRO A 73 -2.41 18.46 -5.47
C PRO A 73 -3.54 18.17 -4.47
N HIS A 74 -3.92 16.90 -4.30
CA HIS A 74 -5.07 16.51 -3.49
C HIS A 74 -4.69 15.99 -2.11
N VAL A 75 -3.46 15.51 -1.92
CA VAL A 75 -3.02 14.88 -0.67
C VAL A 75 -2.02 15.76 0.08
N PRO A 76 -2.10 15.84 1.42
CA PRO A 76 -1.20 16.69 2.22
C PRO A 76 0.16 16.02 2.47
N VAL A 77 0.27 14.72 2.29
CA VAL A 77 1.52 13.96 2.45
C VAL A 77 2.33 13.95 1.16
N ALA A 78 3.64 13.81 1.26
CA ALA A 78 4.49 13.81 0.08
C ALA A 78 4.25 12.59 -0.81
N VAL A 79 4.15 12.84 -2.11
CA VAL A 79 4.15 11.82 -3.17
C VAL A 79 5.48 11.93 -3.91
N PRO A 80 6.20 10.84 -4.20
CA PRO A 80 7.51 10.89 -4.84
C PRO A 80 7.49 11.75 -6.11
N ALA A 81 8.43 12.70 -6.20
CA ALA A 81 8.62 13.53 -7.38
C ALA A 81 9.83 13.02 -8.17
N SER A 82 9.67 12.85 -9.47
CA SER A 82 10.79 12.50 -10.35
C SER A 82 11.55 13.75 -10.76
N VAL A 83 12.84 13.78 -10.48
CA VAL A 83 13.75 14.87 -10.88
C VAL A 83 14.23 14.66 -12.32
N ALA A 84 14.21 13.41 -12.81
CA ALA A 84 14.48 13.08 -14.21
C ALA A 84 13.69 11.82 -14.61
N VAL A 85 13.32 11.76 -15.89
CA VAL A 85 12.62 10.65 -16.52
C VAL A 85 13.28 10.39 -17.87
N GLY A 86 13.47 9.11 -18.24
CA GLY A 86 14.10 8.75 -19.50
C GLY A 86 13.93 7.29 -19.85
N GLU A 87 14.80 6.82 -20.75
CA GLU A 87 14.94 5.42 -21.10
C GLU A 87 16.39 4.99 -20.84
N TRP A 88 16.55 3.85 -20.19
CA TRP A 88 17.86 3.26 -19.93
C TRP A 88 18.28 2.22 -20.99
N ALA A 89 17.30 1.73 -21.75
CA ALA A 89 17.45 0.90 -22.92
C ALA A 89 16.26 1.15 -23.86
N PRO A 90 16.31 0.81 -25.15
CA PRO A 90 15.20 1.03 -26.07
C PRO A 90 13.87 0.50 -25.56
N GLY A 91 12.89 1.40 -25.38
CA GLY A 91 11.56 1.09 -24.83
C GLY A 91 11.49 0.85 -23.32
N LEU A 92 12.61 0.84 -22.61
CA LEU A 92 12.68 0.60 -21.18
C LEU A 92 12.83 1.90 -20.39
N ALA A 93 11.75 2.32 -19.74
CA ALA A 93 11.68 3.55 -18.97
C ALA A 93 12.53 3.49 -17.69
N CYS A 94 13.00 4.66 -17.27
CA CYS A 94 13.60 4.85 -15.95
C CYS A 94 13.17 6.20 -15.34
N THR A 95 13.20 6.27 -14.01
CA THR A 95 12.92 7.48 -13.24
C THR A 95 13.98 7.68 -12.18
N LEU A 96 14.40 8.91 -11.97
CA LEU A 96 15.18 9.33 -10.81
C LEU A 96 14.27 10.12 -9.89
N ASP A 97 13.83 9.48 -8.82
CA ASP A 97 12.86 10.01 -7.88
C ASP A 97 13.55 10.61 -6.65
N GLN A 98 12.96 11.65 -6.07
CA GLN A 98 13.37 12.15 -4.76
C GLN A 98 13.06 11.10 -3.69
N ARG A 99 14.03 10.84 -2.81
CA ARG A 99 13.81 10.01 -1.62
C ARG A 99 12.95 10.78 -0.63
N LEU A 100 11.84 10.20 -0.19
CA LEU A 100 11.03 10.76 0.88
C LEU A 100 11.71 10.55 2.24
N PRO A 101 11.67 11.56 3.13
CA PRO A 101 12.26 11.43 4.46
C PRO A 101 11.37 10.56 5.37
N GLY A 102 11.99 9.95 6.38
CA GLY A 102 11.31 9.12 7.36
C GLY A 102 11.75 7.65 7.30
N GLU A 103 11.16 6.86 8.16
CA GLU A 103 11.32 5.41 8.22
C GLU A 103 9.98 4.74 7.90
N SER A 104 10.00 3.47 7.55
CA SER A 104 8.78 2.68 7.29
C SER A 104 7.88 2.62 8.54
N ALA A 105 6.55 2.65 8.35
CA ALA A 105 5.58 2.40 9.42
C ALA A 105 5.63 0.96 9.97
N GLU A 106 6.41 0.08 9.37
CA GLU A 106 6.72 -1.23 9.96
C GLU A 106 7.67 -1.12 11.14
N VAL A 107 8.52 -0.08 11.14
CA VAL A 107 9.58 0.14 12.14
C VAL A 107 9.20 1.28 13.10
N ARG A 108 8.42 2.23 12.64
CA ARG A 108 8.05 3.43 13.39
C ARG A 108 6.55 3.59 13.52
N ASP A 109 6.09 3.74 14.75
CA ASP A 109 4.67 3.91 15.05
C ASP A 109 4.16 5.28 14.60
N VAL A 110 2.89 5.31 14.21
CA VAL A 110 2.14 6.51 13.87
C VAL A 110 1.50 7.08 15.14
N THR A 111 1.66 8.39 15.38
CA THR A 111 1.02 9.10 16.50
C THR A 111 -0.33 9.67 16.09
N ALA A 112 -1.07 10.27 17.05
CA ALA A 112 -2.34 10.97 16.77
C ALA A 112 -2.20 12.05 15.68
N ALA A 113 -1.05 12.74 15.61
CA ALA A 113 -0.78 13.70 14.54
C ALA A 113 -0.55 13.02 13.18
N GLY A 114 0.03 11.81 13.18
CA GLY A 114 0.15 10.99 11.97
C GLY A 114 -1.19 10.41 11.52
N GLU A 115 -2.12 10.13 12.45
CA GLU A 115 -3.50 9.73 12.09
C GLU A 115 -4.24 10.86 11.36
N GLU A 116 -3.99 12.13 11.72
CA GLU A 116 -4.49 13.31 10.98
C GLU A 116 -3.90 13.39 9.57
N ASP A 117 -2.60 13.08 9.41
CA ASP A 117 -1.95 13.02 8.09
C ASP A 117 -2.58 11.92 7.23
N LEU A 118 -2.84 10.73 7.79
CA LEU A 118 -3.55 9.63 7.11
C LEU A 118 -5.00 10.00 6.77
N ALA A 119 -5.69 10.72 7.65
CA ALA A 119 -7.03 11.24 7.36
C ALA A 119 -7.00 12.19 6.16
N GLY A 120 -6.03 13.08 6.11
CA GLY A 120 -5.79 13.96 4.97
C GLY A 120 -5.51 13.20 3.67
N LEU A 121 -4.72 12.12 3.75
CA LEU A 121 -4.46 11.22 2.62
C LEU A 121 -5.76 10.60 2.09
N LEU A 122 -6.54 9.95 2.96
CA LEU A 122 -7.80 9.29 2.58
C LEU A 122 -8.83 10.29 2.01
N ALA A 123 -8.96 11.46 2.63
CA ALA A 123 -9.83 12.54 2.13
C ALA A 123 -9.35 13.06 0.76
N GLY A 124 -8.04 13.20 0.59
CA GLY A 124 -7.42 13.61 -0.66
C GLY A 124 -7.65 12.62 -1.80
N LEU A 125 -7.48 11.32 -1.54
CA LEU A 125 -7.75 10.26 -2.52
C LEU A 125 -9.21 10.30 -2.98
N ARG A 126 -10.15 10.48 -2.06
CA ARG A 126 -11.58 10.64 -2.38
C ARG A 126 -11.86 11.91 -3.20
N ALA A 127 -11.09 12.97 -3.02
CA ALA A 127 -11.24 14.23 -3.74
C ALA A 127 -10.65 14.20 -5.17
N VAL A 128 -9.84 13.20 -5.52
CA VAL A 128 -9.32 13.06 -6.88
C VAL A 128 -10.48 12.80 -7.85
N PRO A 129 -10.63 13.62 -8.91
CA PRO A 129 -11.70 13.41 -9.89
C PRO A 129 -11.52 12.09 -10.65
N VAL A 130 -12.37 11.10 -10.39
CA VAL A 130 -12.33 9.75 -11.02
C VAL A 130 -12.32 9.84 -12.56
N ALA A 131 -13.01 10.80 -13.16
CA ALA A 131 -13.01 11.01 -14.61
C ALA A 131 -11.60 11.26 -15.19
N ARG A 132 -10.65 11.77 -14.39
CA ARG A 132 -9.28 12.04 -14.81
C ARG A 132 -8.37 10.81 -14.76
N THR A 133 -8.78 9.74 -14.11
CA THR A 133 -7.99 8.52 -13.94
C THR A 133 -8.01 7.62 -15.19
N GLY A 134 -9.13 7.59 -15.91
CA GLY A 134 -9.30 6.78 -17.12
C GLY A 134 -8.28 7.09 -18.23
N PRO A 135 -8.05 8.36 -18.61
CA PRO A 135 -7.02 8.75 -19.59
C PRO A 135 -5.60 8.38 -19.18
N ILE A 136 -5.33 8.23 -17.88
CA ILE A 136 -4.03 7.77 -17.36
C ILE A 136 -3.87 6.26 -17.51
N GLY A 137 -4.98 5.52 -17.59
CA GLY A 137 -5.00 4.06 -17.64
C GLY A 137 -5.04 3.42 -16.24
N VAL A 138 -5.58 4.13 -15.23
CA VAL A 138 -5.85 3.56 -13.91
C VAL A 138 -6.99 2.55 -14.02
N PRO A 139 -6.80 1.29 -13.60
CA PRO A 139 -7.84 0.28 -13.74
C PRO A 139 -9.02 0.57 -12.80
N LYS A 140 -10.21 0.10 -13.19
CA LYS A 140 -11.36 0.00 -12.30
C LYS A 140 -11.48 -1.44 -11.85
N VAL A 141 -11.60 -1.65 -10.54
CA VAL A 141 -11.75 -2.98 -9.96
C VAL A 141 -13.06 -3.09 -9.20
N PRO A 142 -13.77 -4.22 -9.31
CA PRO A 142 -14.93 -4.47 -8.49
C PRO A 142 -14.53 -4.65 -7.03
N PRO A 143 -15.40 -4.28 -6.06
CA PRO A 143 -15.16 -4.55 -4.65
C PRO A 143 -14.99 -6.05 -4.38
N ARG A 144 -14.10 -6.41 -3.48
CA ARG A 144 -13.94 -7.79 -3.03
C ARG A 144 -15.18 -8.26 -2.25
N SER A 145 -15.51 -9.55 -2.37
CA SER A 145 -16.54 -10.19 -1.58
C SER A 145 -16.03 -10.46 -0.16
N LEU A 146 -16.52 -9.72 0.82
CA LEU A 146 -16.18 -9.96 2.21
C LEU A 146 -16.65 -11.33 2.68
N GLU A 147 -17.77 -11.83 2.14
CA GLU A 147 -18.26 -13.17 2.43
C GLU A 147 -17.30 -14.27 1.95
N SER A 148 -16.77 -14.14 0.73
CA SER A 148 -15.77 -15.09 0.21
C SER A 148 -14.50 -15.06 1.05
N LEU A 149 -13.98 -13.85 1.29
CA LEU A 149 -12.77 -13.65 2.07
C LEU A 149 -12.92 -14.18 3.52
N ARG A 150 -14.09 -13.99 4.14
CA ARG A 150 -14.37 -14.54 5.48
C ARG A 150 -14.36 -16.08 5.50
N ARG A 151 -14.86 -16.73 4.43
CA ARG A 151 -14.79 -18.21 4.33
C ARG A 151 -13.33 -18.69 4.21
N GLU A 152 -12.52 -18.01 3.43
CA GLU A 152 -11.09 -18.31 3.30
C GLU A 152 -10.37 -18.08 4.64
N ALA A 153 -10.63 -16.96 5.30
CA ALA A 153 -10.10 -16.65 6.62
C ALA A 153 -10.53 -17.68 7.69
N ALA A 154 -11.77 -18.18 7.64
CA ALA A 154 -12.24 -19.21 8.57
C ALA A 154 -11.48 -20.52 8.40
N ALA A 155 -11.17 -20.92 7.17
CA ALA A 155 -10.36 -22.11 6.91
C ALA A 155 -8.90 -21.94 7.39
N ALA A 156 -8.33 -20.73 7.25
CA ALA A 156 -7.01 -20.40 7.78
C ALA A 156 -7.02 -20.38 9.31
N ALA A 157 -8.02 -19.71 9.92
CA ALA A 157 -8.16 -19.58 11.37
C ALA A 157 -8.24 -20.92 12.09
N GLN A 158 -8.94 -21.93 11.53
CA GLN A 158 -9.00 -23.27 12.12
C GLN A 158 -7.61 -23.93 12.22
N LYS A 159 -6.75 -23.72 11.22
CA LYS A 159 -5.39 -24.24 11.25
C LYS A 159 -4.52 -23.48 12.24
N LEU A 160 -4.66 -22.15 12.25
CA LEU A 160 -3.93 -21.27 13.17
C LEU A 160 -4.31 -21.51 14.63
N ASP A 161 -5.58 -21.82 14.92
CA ASP A 161 -6.08 -22.16 16.25
C ASP A 161 -5.46 -23.47 16.77
N ALA A 162 -5.35 -24.48 15.90
CA ALA A 162 -4.75 -25.75 16.27
C ALA A 162 -3.28 -25.63 16.71
N ASP A 163 -2.56 -24.63 16.20
CA ASP A 163 -1.16 -24.34 16.53
C ASP A 163 -1.02 -23.20 17.57
N GLY A 164 -2.13 -22.67 18.10
CA GLY A 164 -2.14 -21.60 19.11
C GLY A 164 -1.72 -20.23 18.58
N GLU A 165 -1.76 -20.02 17.25
CA GLU A 165 -1.40 -18.74 16.60
C GLU A 165 -2.57 -17.75 16.58
N PHE A 166 -3.82 -18.22 16.64
CA PHE A 166 -5.00 -17.39 16.60
C PHE A 166 -6.23 -18.10 17.21
N GLU A 167 -7.07 -17.41 17.95
CA GLU A 167 -8.34 -17.92 18.49
C GLU A 167 -9.43 -17.84 17.41
N ALA A 168 -9.81 -18.97 16.80
CA ALA A 168 -10.76 -18.98 15.68
C ALA A 168 -12.13 -18.41 16.00
N GLU A 169 -12.57 -18.50 17.27
CA GLU A 169 -13.86 -17.96 17.76
C GLU A 169 -13.96 -16.44 17.57
N ARG A 170 -12.84 -15.71 17.50
CA ARG A 170 -12.84 -14.26 17.25
C ARG A 170 -13.48 -13.89 15.90
N LEU A 171 -13.47 -14.79 14.93
CA LEU A 171 -14.17 -14.55 13.64
C LEU A 171 -15.70 -14.55 13.79
N ASP A 172 -16.25 -15.13 14.86
CA ASP A 172 -17.70 -15.18 15.09
C ASP A 172 -18.28 -13.83 15.51
N GLN A 173 -17.43 -12.86 15.89
CA GLN A 173 -17.82 -11.46 16.07
C GLN A 173 -18.42 -10.86 14.78
N LEU A 174 -18.08 -11.42 13.60
CA LEU A 174 -18.71 -11.07 12.33
C LEU A 174 -19.72 -12.14 11.92
N ALA A 175 -20.94 -12.06 12.43
CA ALA A 175 -22.02 -12.94 12.04
C ALA A 175 -22.39 -12.77 10.54
N ALA A 176 -22.89 -13.84 9.90
CA ALA A 176 -23.26 -13.81 8.47
C ALA A 176 -24.22 -12.66 8.10
N ARG A 177 -25.17 -12.34 8.98
CA ARG A 177 -26.08 -11.19 8.80
C ARG A 177 -25.36 -9.85 8.80
N ALA A 178 -24.28 -9.71 9.57
CA ALA A 178 -23.47 -8.49 9.62
C ALA A 178 -22.63 -8.34 8.36
N VAL A 179 -22.09 -9.44 7.82
CA VAL A 179 -21.41 -9.46 6.51
C VAL A 179 -22.30 -8.87 5.41
N ALA A 180 -23.58 -9.29 5.38
CA ALA A 180 -24.54 -8.81 4.41
C ALA A 180 -24.85 -7.30 4.54
N GLN A 181 -24.59 -6.68 5.69
CA GLN A 181 -24.77 -5.25 5.92
C GLN A 181 -23.49 -4.43 5.54
N LEU A 182 -22.34 -5.06 5.50
CA LEU A 182 -21.06 -4.43 5.14
C LEU A 182 -20.81 -4.44 3.63
N VAL A 183 -21.86 -4.14 2.85
CA VAL A 183 -21.75 -4.00 1.40
C VAL A 183 -20.87 -2.79 1.03
N PRO A 184 -20.18 -2.83 -0.13
CA PRO A 184 -19.43 -1.70 -0.65
C PRO A 184 -20.31 -0.47 -0.80
N GLN A 185 -19.72 0.72 -0.69
CA GLN A 185 -20.42 1.95 -1.06
C GLN A 185 -20.61 2.00 -2.59
N PRO A 186 -21.70 2.62 -3.08
CA PRO A 186 -21.94 2.73 -4.52
C PRO A 186 -20.89 3.61 -5.22
N ASP A 187 -20.36 4.61 -4.52
CA ASP A 187 -19.39 5.54 -5.08
C ASP A 187 -17.99 4.94 -5.02
N THR A 188 -17.39 4.82 -6.20
CA THR A 188 -15.98 4.43 -6.32
C THR A 188 -15.08 5.67 -6.24
N VAL A 189 -13.93 5.51 -5.60
CA VAL A 189 -12.90 6.56 -5.44
C VAL A 189 -11.56 6.08 -6.00
N LEU A 190 -10.59 6.98 -6.12
CA LEU A 190 -9.21 6.54 -6.29
C LEU A 190 -8.75 5.89 -4.99
N VAL A 191 -8.20 4.70 -5.09
CA VAL A 191 -7.65 3.89 -3.99
C VAL A 191 -6.18 3.65 -4.29
N HIS A 192 -5.31 3.83 -3.30
CA HIS A 192 -3.89 3.47 -3.42
C HIS A 192 -3.72 1.96 -3.62
N HIS A 193 -4.57 1.19 -2.93
CA HIS A 193 -4.72 -0.27 -3.05
C HIS A 193 -3.54 -1.09 -2.50
N ASP A 194 -2.46 -0.43 -2.04
CA ASP A 194 -1.30 -1.08 -1.42
C ASP A 194 -0.70 -0.21 -0.30
N LEU A 195 -1.55 0.27 0.63
CA LEU A 195 -1.12 1.06 1.80
C LEU A 195 -0.51 0.17 2.89
N LYS A 196 0.59 -0.52 2.55
CA LYS A 196 1.40 -1.30 3.50
C LYS A 196 2.28 -0.39 4.35
N GLY A 197 2.76 -0.90 5.47
CA GLY A 197 3.66 -0.17 6.36
C GLY A 197 4.96 0.28 5.68
N GLU A 198 5.51 -0.53 4.79
CA GLU A 198 6.70 -0.20 3.99
C GLU A 198 6.50 0.98 3.02
N HIS A 199 5.26 1.26 2.60
CA HIS A 199 4.91 2.35 1.71
C HIS A 199 4.57 3.67 2.42
N LEU A 200 4.54 3.68 3.75
CA LEU A 200 4.33 4.86 4.56
C LEU A 200 5.65 5.32 5.18
N THR A 201 6.08 6.57 4.90
CA THR A 201 7.26 7.13 5.56
C THR A 201 6.84 7.95 6.77
N VAL A 202 7.39 7.62 7.95
CA VAL A 202 7.05 8.19 9.24
C VAL A 202 8.27 8.88 9.84
N SER A 203 8.11 10.13 10.28
CA SER A 203 9.16 10.92 10.93
C SER A 203 9.30 10.56 12.41
N ALA A 204 10.37 11.04 13.06
CA ALA A 204 10.67 10.74 14.45
C ALA A 204 9.57 11.16 15.45
N ASP A 205 8.74 12.13 15.09
CA ASP A 205 7.57 12.59 15.85
C ASP A 205 6.29 11.80 15.56
N GLY A 206 6.39 10.72 14.77
CA GLY A 206 5.28 9.83 14.43
C GLY A 206 4.29 10.39 13.39
N ARG A 207 4.66 11.48 12.68
CA ARG A 207 3.86 11.99 11.58
C ARG A 207 4.14 11.26 10.28
N VAL A 208 3.10 11.05 9.47
CA VAL A 208 3.25 10.46 8.13
C VAL A 208 3.72 11.56 7.17
N ARG A 209 4.90 11.37 6.60
CA ARG A 209 5.56 12.36 5.72
C ARG A 209 5.36 12.06 4.25
N GLY A 210 5.11 10.81 3.88
CA GLY A 210 4.93 10.46 2.49
C GLY A 210 4.39 9.07 2.26
N VAL A 211 3.93 8.85 1.04
CA VAL A 211 3.39 7.59 0.56
C VAL A 211 4.10 7.18 -0.71
N LEU A 212 4.61 5.95 -0.73
CA LEU A 212 5.38 5.32 -1.80
C LEU A 212 4.50 4.36 -2.61
N ASP A 213 4.99 3.95 -3.77
CA ASP A 213 4.49 2.87 -4.63
C ASP A 213 3.01 3.00 -5.05
N TRP A 214 2.78 3.90 -5.99
CA TRP A 214 1.46 4.19 -6.56
C TRP A 214 1.09 3.30 -7.77
N ALA A 215 1.90 2.28 -8.05
CA ALA A 215 1.75 1.47 -9.25
C ALA A 215 0.48 0.61 -9.24
N ASP A 216 -0.01 0.21 -8.05
CA ASP A 216 -1.18 -0.63 -7.86
C ASP A 216 -2.50 0.14 -7.64
N ALA A 217 -2.44 1.47 -7.71
CA ALA A 217 -3.62 2.30 -7.52
C ALA A 217 -4.72 1.99 -8.54
N VAL A 218 -5.95 1.98 -8.05
CA VAL A 218 -7.15 1.65 -8.82
C VAL A 218 -8.30 2.61 -8.53
N VAL A 219 -9.35 2.57 -9.33
CA VAL A 219 -10.64 3.14 -8.98
C VAL A 219 -11.50 2.00 -8.41
N GLY A 220 -11.86 2.11 -7.14
CA GLY A 220 -12.51 1.01 -6.43
C GLY A 220 -13.17 1.41 -5.11
N ASP A 221 -13.26 0.44 -4.23
CA ASP A 221 -13.86 0.56 -2.89
C ASP A 221 -12.87 1.20 -1.90
N ALA A 222 -13.24 2.32 -1.30
CA ALA A 222 -12.42 2.99 -0.29
C ALA A 222 -12.05 2.11 0.92
N ALA A 223 -12.84 1.08 1.21
CA ALA A 223 -12.57 0.13 2.28
C ALA A 223 -11.24 -0.63 2.09
N GLU A 224 -10.72 -0.73 0.86
CA GLU A 224 -9.42 -1.37 0.59
C GLU A 224 -8.24 -0.59 1.19
N ASP A 225 -8.23 0.75 1.08
CA ASP A 225 -7.20 1.57 1.72
C ASP A 225 -7.35 1.60 3.24
N ILE A 226 -8.58 1.58 3.77
CA ILE A 226 -8.82 1.43 5.20
C ILE A 226 -8.29 0.07 5.70
N ALA A 227 -8.46 -0.99 4.91
CA ALA A 227 -7.90 -2.31 5.22
C ALA A 227 -6.37 -2.28 5.21
N GLY A 228 -5.75 -1.71 4.20
CA GLY A 228 -4.31 -1.53 4.12
C GLY A 228 -3.74 -0.81 5.34
N LEU A 229 -4.36 0.33 5.71
CA LEU A 229 -3.97 1.08 6.91
C LEU A 229 -4.18 0.28 8.20
N THR A 230 -5.27 -0.50 8.31
CA THR A 230 -5.52 -1.35 9.48
C THR A 230 -4.37 -2.34 9.70
N ILE A 231 -3.85 -2.93 8.64
CA ILE A 231 -2.70 -3.83 8.69
C ILE A 231 -1.39 -3.06 8.97
N ALA A 232 -1.23 -1.88 8.37
CA ALA A 232 0.00 -1.10 8.45
C ALA A 232 0.22 -0.43 9.81
N VAL A 233 -0.82 0.22 10.36
CA VAL A 233 -0.69 1.10 11.53
C VAL A 233 -1.61 0.73 12.70
N GLY A 234 -2.42 -0.33 12.57
CA GLY A 234 -3.35 -0.82 13.58
C GLY A 234 -4.79 -0.36 13.38
N ALA A 235 -5.72 -1.16 13.91
CA ALA A 235 -7.16 -0.96 13.71
C ALA A 235 -7.66 0.37 14.27
N ARG A 236 -7.19 0.76 15.47
CA ARG A 236 -7.58 2.03 16.11
C ARG A 236 -7.16 3.23 15.29
N ALA A 237 -5.90 3.28 14.88
CA ALA A 237 -5.34 4.38 14.09
C ALA A 237 -6.03 4.49 12.72
N ALA A 238 -6.22 3.36 12.02
CA ALA A 238 -6.87 3.32 10.72
C ALA A 238 -8.34 3.77 10.77
N VAL A 239 -9.12 3.25 11.72
CA VAL A 239 -10.54 3.62 11.90
C VAL A 239 -10.67 5.08 12.29
N ARG A 240 -9.82 5.59 13.19
CA ARG A 240 -9.80 7.00 13.55
C ARG A 240 -9.47 7.89 12.35
N SER A 241 -8.42 7.56 11.58
CA SER A 241 -8.05 8.29 10.36
C SER A 241 -9.20 8.30 9.34
N ALA A 242 -9.84 7.15 9.10
CA ALA A 242 -10.98 7.06 8.19
C ALA A 242 -12.18 7.88 8.68
N THR A 243 -12.47 7.88 9.99
CA THR A 243 -13.53 8.70 10.59
C THR A 243 -13.24 10.19 10.44
N LEU A 244 -12.02 10.62 10.71
CA LEU A 244 -11.57 12.01 10.52
C LEU A 244 -11.63 12.42 9.04
N ALA A 245 -11.36 11.50 8.11
CA ALA A 245 -11.54 11.70 6.67
C ALA A 245 -13.01 11.77 6.23
N GLY A 246 -13.97 11.56 7.14
CA GLY A 246 -15.40 11.62 6.88
C GLY A 246 -15.99 10.33 6.28
N TYR A 247 -15.33 9.18 6.47
CA TYR A 247 -15.93 7.88 6.16
C TYR A 247 -16.87 7.46 7.30
N GLY A 248 -18.04 6.94 6.90
CA GLY A 248 -19.05 6.47 7.87
C GLY A 248 -18.70 5.08 8.45
N PRO A 249 -19.40 4.67 9.52
CA PRO A 249 -19.13 3.40 10.23
C PRO A 249 -19.10 2.18 9.31
N ARG A 250 -19.99 2.12 8.31
CA ARG A 250 -20.05 0.98 7.36
C ARG A 250 -18.73 0.80 6.59
N SER A 251 -18.16 1.88 6.04
CA SER A 251 -16.88 1.82 5.32
C SER A 251 -15.74 1.45 6.25
N CYS A 252 -15.71 2.02 7.47
CA CYS A 252 -14.69 1.72 8.48
C CYS A 252 -14.74 0.25 8.89
N LEU A 253 -15.93 -0.27 9.23
CA LEU A 253 -16.11 -1.68 9.62
C LEU A 253 -15.80 -2.63 8.45
N ARG A 254 -16.21 -2.28 7.23
CA ARG A 254 -15.88 -3.08 6.05
C ARG A 254 -14.36 -3.17 5.85
N GLY A 255 -13.63 -2.06 5.89
CA GLY A 255 -12.17 -2.05 5.78
C GLY A 255 -11.50 -2.85 6.90
N LEU A 256 -11.95 -2.67 8.15
CA LEU A 256 -11.47 -3.45 9.28
C LEU A 256 -11.62 -4.96 9.06
N TRP A 257 -12.80 -5.41 8.60
CA TRP A 257 -13.05 -6.84 8.40
C TRP A 257 -12.35 -7.42 7.18
N LEU A 258 -12.13 -6.62 6.11
CA LEU A 258 -11.25 -7.01 5.02
C LEU A 258 -9.83 -7.28 5.55
N ALA A 259 -9.28 -6.34 6.34
CA ALA A 259 -7.95 -6.49 6.94
C ALA A 259 -7.83 -7.71 7.85
N ARG A 260 -8.81 -7.91 8.74
CA ARG A 260 -8.85 -9.05 9.68
C ARG A 260 -8.84 -10.39 8.96
N CYS A 261 -9.60 -10.49 7.89
CA CYS A 261 -9.60 -11.70 7.08
C CYS A 261 -8.28 -11.87 6.31
N ASP A 262 -7.77 -10.79 5.68
CA ASP A 262 -6.54 -10.82 4.90
C ASP A 262 -5.33 -11.29 5.72
N VAL A 263 -5.17 -10.77 6.96
CA VAL A 263 -4.02 -11.16 7.80
C VAL A 263 -4.05 -12.63 8.19
N LEU A 264 -5.25 -13.22 8.41
CA LEU A 264 -5.38 -14.65 8.73
C LEU A 264 -5.06 -15.52 7.51
N VAL A 265 -5.56 -15.15 6.33
CA VAL A 265 -5.24 -15.86 5.09
C VAL A 265 -3.72 -15.82 4.83
N ARG A 266 -3.10 -14.64 4.90
CA ARG A 266 -1.66 -14.48 4.67
C ARG A 266 -0.82 -15.21 5.71
N LEU A 267 -1.17 -15.14 7.00
CA LEU A 267 -0.44 -15.89 8.04
C LEU A 267 -0.59 -17.40 7.84
N GLY A 268 -1.79 -17.86 7.48
CA GLY A 268 -2.03 -19.25 7.12
C GLY A 268 -1.22 -19.70 5.91
N ASP A 269 -1.19 -18.91 4.83
CA ASP A 269 -0.40 -19.19 3.63
C ASP A 269 1.10 -19.20 3.91
N ARG A 270 1.56 -18.38 4.86
CA ARG A 270 2.96 -18.38 5.30
C ARG A 270 3.34 -19.62 6.10
N LEU A 271 2.48 -20.06 6.98
CA LEU A 271 2.80 -21.18 7.88
C LEU A 271 2.54 -22.55 7.22
N TYR A 272 1.57 -22.64 6.32
CA TYR A 272 1.10 -23.90 5.73
C TYR A 272 1.14 -23.96 4.20
N GLY A 273 1.52 -22.88 3.54
CA GLY A 273 1.53 -22.74 2.09
C GLY A 273 2.89 -22.33 1.54
N ALA A 274 2.87 -21.43 0.54
CA ALA A 274 4.06 -21.02 -0.22
C ALA A 274 4.46 -19.55 -0.04
N ASP A 275 3.79 -18.77 0.82
CA ASP A 275 4.18 -17.38 1.11
C ASP A 275 5.56 -17.38 1.80
N ASP A 276 6.46 -16.47 1.40
CA ASP A 276 7.82 -16.33 1.93
C ASP A 276 8.00 -15.09 2.82
N SER A 277 6.92 -14.35 3.09
CA SER A 277 6.93 -13.16 3.94
C SER A 277 7.48 -13.46 5.34
N PRO A 278 8.17 -12.51 6.00
CA PRO A 278 8.66 -12.72 7.36
C PRO A 278 7.52 -13.01 8.36
N VAL A 279 7.54 -14.19 8.98
CA VAL A 279 6.49 -14.61 9.94
C VAL A 279 6.29 -13.60 11.06
N GLY A 280 7.38 -13.04 11.61
CA GLY A 280 7.30 -12.02 12.66
C GLY A 280 6.52 -10.79 12.23
N LEU A 281 6.70 -10.33 10.99
CA LEU A 281 5.95 -9.21 10.43
C LEU A 281 4.45 -9.54 10.32
N LEU A 282 4.11 -10.73 9.80
CA LEU A 282 2.71 -11.15 9.65
C LEU A 282 1.99 -11.29 10.99
N ARG A 283 2.67 -11.75 12.05
CA ARG A 283 2.12 -11.79 13.40
C ARG A 283 1.83 -10.37 13.93
N VAL A 284 2.75 -9.44 13.78
CA VAL A 284 2.53 -8.03 14.15
C VAL A 284 1.36 -7.41 13.37
N GLN A 285 1.25 -7.71 12.07
CA GLN A 285 0.14 -7.26 11.23
C GLN A 285 -1.19 -7.86 11.71
N ALA A 286 -1.22 -9.13 12.11
CA ALA A 286 -2.39 -9.77 12.68
C ALA A 286 -2.78 -9.11 14.02
N GLU A 287 -1.84 -8.91 14.94
CA GLU A 287 -2.09 -8.20 16.21
C GLU A 287 -2.69 -6.81 15.95
N ARG A 288 -2.11 -6.02 15.05
CA ARG A 288 -2.60 -4.68 14.66
C ARG A 288 -4.04 -4.73 14.12
N ALA A 289 -4.35 -5.65 13.21
CA ALA A 289 -5.68 -5.76 12.60
C ALA A 289 -6.74 -6.23 13.60
N TRP A 290 -6.34 -7.01 14.62
CA TRP A 290 -7.24 -7.55 15.62
C TRP A 290 -7.27 -6.76 16.94
N GLU A 291 -6.71 -5.54 16.97
CA GLU A 291 -6.95 -4.60 18.06
C GLU A 291 -8.45 -4.34 18.24
N ALA A 292 -8.92 -4.29 19.49
CA ALA A 292 -10.29 -3.90 19.80
C ALA A 292 -10.52 -2.41 19.49
N ILE A 293 -11.62 -2.08 18.85
CA ILE A 293 -12.03 -0.70 18.53
C ILE A 293 -13.36 -0.33 19.21
N LEU A 294 -13.56 0.97 19.45
CA LEU A 294 -14.78 1.46 20.12
C LEU A 294 -16.07 1.21 19.31
N LEU A 295 -15.99 1.16 17.98
CA LEU A 295 -17.14 0.88 17.11
C LEU A 295 -17.73 -0.53 17.32
N GLU A 296 -16.93 -1.48 17.79
CA GLU A 296 -17.38 -2.85 18.08
C GLU A 296 -18.11 -2.93 19.42
N LEU A 297 -17.68 -2.13 20.41
CA LEU A 297 -18.28 -2.11 21.76
C LEU A 297 -19.69 -1.51 21.76
N VAL A 298 -20.05 -0.70 20.76
CA VAL A 298 -21.38 -0.07 20.63
C VAL A 298 -22.39 -0.99 19.93
N SER A 299 -21.93 -2.02 19.21
CA SER A 299 -22.80 -2.96 18.49
C SER A 299 -23.32 -4.13 19.33
N GLU A 300 -22.86 -4.28 20.58
CA GLU A 300 -23.28 -5.33 21.53
C GLU A 300 -24.41 -4.90 22.49
N GLY A 301 -25.00 -3.71 22.27
CA GLY A 301 -26.06 -3.15 23.11
C GLY A 301 -27.46 -3.29 22.51
#